data_4dc0768589581ca5f4f250523cd3857a
#
_entry.id   4dc0768589581ca5f4f250523cd3857a
#
_cell.length_a   1.000
_cell.length_b   1.000
_cell.length_c   1.000
_cell.angle_alpha   90.00
_cell.angle_beta   90.00
_cell.angle_gamma   90.00
#
_symmetry.space_group_name_H-M   'P 1'
#
loop_
_entity.id
_entity.type
_entity.pdbx_description
1 polymer ?
#
loop_
_entity_poly.entity_id
_entity_poly.type
_entity_poly.pdbx_seq_one_letter_code
_entity_poly.pdbx_strand_id
1 'polypeptide(L)'
;MKILLKVLLSLLFCFALNVYASDPNNLVEVMPPNLHWKQIPKINISDQELQGYDREVVVGFLANEKGKVVDTTIIKSSGIESLDKKSLKAMKNASFYPYQENGFYVGFYGKQPFSFDVSRKPQFEFFPEIKVNKDDLKGQIRYMSIYSEADDNGNITLAKIQKSTGLQELDNFVLDEFRKKAKFFPLIINGKPYPISDTTNLTLTKLFTHHY
;
A
#
# COMPACT_ATOMS: atom_id res chain seq x y z
N MET A 1 56.23 69.75 7.65
CA MET A 1 54.85 69.43 8.02
C MET A 1 54.58 68.00 7.53
N LYS A 2 54.77 66.98 8.34
CA LYS A 2 54.69 65.57 7.98
C LYS A 2 53.35 65.05 8.47
N ILE A 3 52.46 64.67 7.58
CA ILE A 3 51.18 64.07 7.86
C ILE A 3 51.41 62.56 7.99
N LEU A 4 51.13 62.04 9.20
CA LEU A 4 51.23 60.63 9.56
C LEU A 4 49.89 59.92 9.18
N LEU A 5 49.96 59.09 8.12
CA LEU A 5 48.78 58.25 7.73
C LEU A 5 48.75 56.99 8.56
N LYS A 6 47.83 56.89 9.50
CA LYS A 6 47.57 55.67 10.24
C LYS A 6 46.72 54.73 9.37
N VAL A 7 47.31 53.64 8.94
CA VAL A 7 46.60 52.53 8.30
C VAL A 7 46.01 51.66 9.38
N LEU A 8 44.71 51.67 9.49
CA LEU A 8 43.94 50.80 10.37
C LEU A 8 43.75 49.46 9.66
N LEU A 9 44.50 48.43 10.10
CA LEU A 9 44.38 47.07 9.60
C LEU A 9 43.15 46.40 10.26
N SER A 10 42.00 46.39 9.59
CA SER A 10 40.86 45.62 10.03
C SER A 10 41.05 44.15 9.67
N LEU A 11 41.30 43.31 10.69
CA LEU A 11 41.23 41.84 10.57
C LEU A 11 39.79 41.44 10.31
N LEU A 12 39.48 41.14 9.03
CA LEU A 12 38.27 40.39 8.69
C LEU A 12 38.48 38.95 9.09
N PHE A 13 37.85 38.56 10.21
CA PHE A 13 37.75 37.16 10.60
C PHE A 13 36.73 36.49 9.67
N CYS A 14 37.18 35.93 8.56
CA CYS A 14 36.37 35.01 7.75
C CYS A 14 36.12 33.76 8.55
N PHE A 15 34.96 33.66 9.19
CA PHE A 15 34.41 32.37 9.61
C PHE A 15 34.13 31.57 8.34
N ALA A 16 35.08 30.74 7.93
CA ALA A 16 34.81 29.69 6.99
C ALA A 16 33.83 28.69 7.65
N LEU A 17 32.55 28.83 7.32
CA LEU A 17 31.59 27.75 7.51
C LEU A 17 32.10 26.59 6.67
N ASN A 18 32.78 25.63 7.33
CA ASN A 18 33.03 24.34 6.74
C ASN A 18 31.66 23.65 6.54
N VAL A 19 31.04 23.93 5.40
CA VAL A 19 30.05 23.04 4.85
C VAL A 19 30.82 21.78 4.50
N TYR A 20 30.77 20.79 5.37
CA TYR A 20 31.17 19.43 5.01
C TYR A 20 30.22 18.96 3.92
N ALA A 21 30.53 19.29 2.67
CA ALA A 21 30.03 18.54 1.54
C ALA A 21 30.60 17.13 1.75
N SER A 22 29.76 16.16 2.01
CA SER A 22 30.17 14.75 2.01
C SER A 22 30.90 14.49 0.70
N ASP A 23 32.16 14.09 0.77
CA ASP A 23 32.94 13.74 -0.40
C ASP A 23 32.18 12.67 -1.18
N PRO A 24 31.77 12.93 -2.44
CA PRO A 24 31.03 11.94 -3.23
C PRO A 24 31.82 10.64 -3.43
N ASN A 25 33.15 10.64 -3.17
CA ASN A 25 33.99 9.46 -3.24
C ASN A 25 33.98 8.60 -1.97
N ASN A 26 33.28 9.01 -0.91
CA ASN A 26 33.21 8.27 0.36
C ASN A 26 31.83 7.62 0.61
N LEU A 27 31.13 7.27 -0.49
CA LEU A 27 29.85 6.58 -0.41
C LEU A 27 30.05 5.08 -0.52
N VAL A 28 29.46 4.35 0.40
CA VAL A 28 29.54 2.89 0.47
C VAL A 28 28.24 2.28 -0.02
N GLU A 29 28.32 1.23 -0.86
CA GLU A 29 27.14 0.41 -1.18
C GLU A 29 26.84 -0.50 0.00
N VAL A 30 25.66 -0.34 0.61
CA VAL A 30 25.25 -1.15 1.74
C VAL A 30 24.06 -2.01 1.36
N MET A 31 24.20 -3.32 1.58
CA MET A 31 23.17 -4.33 1.32
C MET A 31 22.58 -4.83 2.64
N PRO A 32 21.27 -5.23 2.65
CA PRO A 32 20.75 -5.99 3.79
C PRO A 32 21.62 -7.22 4.06
N PRO A 33 21.81 -7.66 5.32
CA PRO A 33 21.07 -7.27 6.54
C PRO A 33 21.62 -6.09 7.33
N ASN A 34 22.64 -5.40 6.85
CA ASN A 34 23.36 -4.38 7.63
C ASN A 34 22.62 -3.03 7.75
N LEU A 35 21.52 -2.86 7.00
CA LEU A 35 20.68 -1.66 7.05
C LEU A 35 19.53 -1.84 8.03
N HIS A 36 19.42 -0.93 8.97
CA HIS A 36 18.33 -0.89 9.93
C HIS A 36 17.46 0.34 9.70
N TRP A 37 16.15 0.11 9.42
CA TRP A 37 15.19 1.16 9.25
C TRP A 37 14.94 1.89 10.58
N LYS A 38 15.02 3.22 10.55
CA LYS A 38 14.46 4.10 11.60
C LYS A 38 13.00 4.44 11.26
N GLN A 39 12.73 4.70 9.98
CA GLN A 39 11.39 4.92 9.44
C GLN A 39 11.26 4.18 8.12
N ILE A 40 10.40 3.16 8.09
CA ILE A 40 10.15 2.37 6.88
C ILE A 40 9.36 3.17 5.83
N PRO A 41 9.64 2.98 4.52
CA PRO A 41 8.81 3.58 3.47
C PRO A 41 7.41 2.97 3.48
N LYS A 42 6.37 3.81 3.39
CA LYS A 42 4.96 3.38 3.33
C LYS A 42 4.35 3.81 2.01
N ILE A 43 3.75 2.85 1.31
CA ILE A 43 3.07 3.07 0.04
C ILE A 43 1.67 2.49 0.16
N ASN A 44 0.66 3.35 -0.04
CA ASN A 44 -0.72 2.91 -0.13
C ASN A 44 -1.10 2.85 -1.61
N ILE A 45 -1.54 1.68 -2.06
CA ILE A 45 -1.95 1.39 -3.43
C ILE A 45 -3.22 0.57 -3.40
N SER A 46 -4.11 0.78 -4.37
CA SER A 46 -5.30 -0.03 -4.58
C SER A 46 -5.09 -1.01 -5.74
N ASP A 47 -5.89 -2.08 -5.79
CA ASP A 47 -5.85 -3.05 -6.89
C ASP A 47 -6.13 -2.40 -8.24
N GLN A 48 -7.01 -1.38 -8.29
CA GLN A 48 -7.30 -0.63 -9.51
C GLN A 48 -6.07 0.10 -10.04
N GLU A 49 -5.20 0.61 -9.15
CA GLU A 49 -3.97 1.27 -9.56
C GLU A 49 -2.94 0.29 -10.12
N LEU A 50 -2.99 -0.99 -9.74
CA LEU A 50 -2.15 -2.05 -10.29
C LEU A 50 -2.59 -2.51 -11.69
N GLN A 51 -3.80 -2.13 -12.11
CA GLN A 51 -4.37 -2.47 -13.42
C GLN A 51 -4.40 -3.98 -13.69
N GLY A 52 -4.66 -4.78 -12.66
CA GLY A 52 -4.73 -6.24 -12.74
C GLY A 52 -3.39 -6.97 -12.88
N TYR A 53 -2.26 -6.30 -12.62
CA TYR A 53 -0.92 -6.92 -12.71
C TYR A 53 -0.16 -6.79 -11.40
N ASP A 54 0.52 -7.86 -11.02
CA ASP A 54 1.57 -7.77 -10.02
C ASP A 54 2.69 -6.85 -10.55
N ARG A 55 3.17 -5.95 -9.70
CA ARG A 55 4.13 -4.92 -10.10
C ARG A 55 5.35 -4.93 -9.18
N GLU A 56 6.47 -4.51 -9.74
CA GLU A 56 7.69 -4.28 -8.97
C GLU A 56 8.27 -2.92 -9.34
N VAL A 57 8.73 -2.18 -8.34
CA VAL A 57 9.52 -0.97 -8.52
C VAL A 57 10.83 -1.16 -7.77
N VAL A 58 11.96 -0.83 -8.40
CA VAL A 58 13.24 -0.77 -7.69
C VAL A 58 13.67 0.68 -7.63
N VAL A 59 13.77 1.19 -6.41
CA VAL A 59 14.22 2.55 -6.12
C VAL A 59 15.66 2.51 -5.63
N GLY A 60 16.56 3.20 -6.35
CA GLY A 60 17.89 3.56 -5.86
C GLY A 60 17.77 4.73 -4.89
N PHE A 61 18.55 4.73 -3.83
CA PHE A 61 18.56 5.81 -2.86
C PHE A 61 19.97 6.14 -2.37
N LEU A 62 20.15 7.38 -1.96
CA LEU A 62 21.31 7.88 -1.27
C LEU A 62 20.88 8.34 0.13
N ALA A 63 21.56 7.84 1.16
CA ALA A 63 21.39 8.30 2.54
C ALA A 63 22.67 9.00 3.02
N ASN A 64 22.50 10.05 3.81
CA ASN A 64 23.65 10.73 4.43
C ASN A 64 24.11 10.01 5.71
N GLU A 65 25.17 10.51 6.34
CA GLU A 65 25.75 9.98 7.57
C GLU A 65 24.79 9.92 8.78
N LYS A 66 23.67 10.67 8.71
CA LYS A 66 22.60 10.64 9.73
C LYS A 66 21.51 9.62 9.41
N GLY A 67 21.67 8.85 8.32
CA GLY A 67 20.69 7.89 7.85
C GLY A 67 19.47 8.49 7.16
N LYS A 68 19.48 9.81 6.85
CA LYS A 68 18.38 10.46 6.12
C LYS A 68 18.55 10.24 4.62
N VAL A 69 17.48 9.79 3.96
CA VAL A 69 17.47 9.67 2.49
C VAL A 69 17.47 11.07 1.87
N VAL A 70 18.52 11.37 1.12
CA VAL A 70 18.75 12.69 0.50
C VAL A 70 18.50 12.69 -0.99
N ASP A 71 18.58 11.53 -1.65
CA ASP A 71 18.26 11.39 -3.07
C ASP A 71 17.60 10.04 -3.38
N THR A 72 16.79 9.99 -4.45
CA THR A 72 16.10 8.78 -4.90
C THR A 72 15.96 8.78 -6.43
N THR A 73 16.12 7.61 -7.04
CA THR A 73 15.96 7.41 -8.49
C THR A 73 15.26 6.10 -8.80
N ILE A 74 14.55 6.00 -9.92
CA ILE A 74 13.99 4.73 -10.40
C ILE A 74 15.08 3.93 -11.10
N ILE A 75 15.36 2.72 -10.58
CA ILE A 75 16.24 1.74 -11.24
C ILE A 75 15.41 0.82 -12.14
N LYS A 76 14.24 0.38 -11.64
CA LYS A 76 13.28 -0.43 -12.40
C LYS A 76 11.89 0.16 -12.21
N SER A 77 11.27 0.58 -13.32
CA SER A 77 9.90 1.09 -13.33
C SER A 77 8.88 -0.04 -13.22
N SER A 78 7.75 0.24 -12.56
CA SER A 78 6.57 -0.64 -12.56
C SER A 78 5.83 -0.67 -13.89
N GLY A 79 6.13 0.27 -14.80
CA GLY A 79 5.32 0.57 -15.99
C GLY A 79 4.12 1.48 -15.70
N ILE A 80 3.95 1.96 -14.47
CA ILE A 80 2.89 2.90 -14.06
C ILE A 80 3.54 4.10 -13.38
N GLU A 81 3.53 5.25 -14.05
CA GLU A 81 4.22 6.47 -13.59
C GLU A 81 3.75 6.93 -12.18
N SER A 82 2.44 6.82 -11.89
CA SER A 82 1.91 7.19 -10.59
C SER A 82 2.43 6.30 -9.45
N LEU A 83 2.62 5.01 -9.71
CA LEU A 83 3.19 4.06 -8.76
C LEU A 83 4.68 4.31 -8.54
N ASP A 84 5.41 4.56 -9.61
CA ASP A 84 6.84 4.95 -9.53
C ASP A 84 7.02 6.22 -8.68
N LYS A 85 6.21 7.26 -8.93
CA LYS A 85 6.22 8.49 -8.14
C LYS A 85 5.89 8.27 -6.65
N LYS A 86 4.91 7.40 -6.36
CA LYS A 86 4.59 7.02 -4.97
C LYS A 86 5.77 6.32 -4.30
N SER A 87 6.44 5.43 -5.02
CA SER A 87 7.61 4.68 -4.52
C SER A 87 8.79 5.61 -4.23
N LEU A 88 9.11 6.53 -5.15
CA LEU A 88 10.13 7.57 -4.93
C LEU A 88 9.81 8.42 -3.69
N LYS A 89 8.57 8.91 -3.58
CA LYS A 89 8.14 9.72 -2.43
C LYS A 89 8.22 8.96 -1.11
N ALA A 90 7.79 7.69 -1.10
CA ALA A 90 7.86 6.85 0.09
C ALA A 90 9.30 6.63 0.53
N MET A 91 10.19 6.34 -0.42
CA MET A 91 11.62 6.16 -0.13
C MET A 91 12.28 7.46 0.34
N LYS A 92 11.95 8.60 -0.26
CA LYS A 92 12.45 9.93 0.14
C LYS A 92 12.07 10.31 1.57
N ASN A 93 10.90 9.85 2.03
CA ASN A 93 10.41 10.07 3.40
C ASN A 93 10.90 9.03 4.41
N ALA A 94 11.55 7.98 3.95
CA ALA A 94 12.11 6.95 4.81
C ALA A 94 13.43 7.42 5.44
N SER A 95 13.86 6.72 6.48
CA SER A 95 15.16 6.93 7.09
C SER A 95 15.70 5.66 7.71
N PHE A 96 17.00 5.62 7.86
CA PHE A 96 17.74 4.54 8.49
C PHE A 96 18.34 5.00 9.83
N TYR A 97 18.74 4.08 10.66
CA TYR A 97 19.73 4.38 11.68
C TYR A 97 21.07 4.69 11.00
N PRO A 98 21.88 5.63 11.56
CA PRO A 98 23.19 5.96 11.01
C PRO A 98 24.04 4.71 10.83
N TYR A 99 24.64 4.56 9.65
CA TYR A 99 25.50 3.44 9.33
C TYR A 99 26.96 3.76 9.69
N GLN A 100 27.64 2.81 10.29
CA GLN A 100 29.05 2.96 10.65
C GLN A 100 29.91 2.00 9.85
N GLU A 101 31.00 2.52 9.32
CA GLU A 101 32.07 1.76 8.71
C GLU A 101 33.40 2.16 9.35
N ASN A 102 34.17 1.17 9.84
CA ASN A 102 35.44 1.39 10.53
C ASN A 102 35.37 2.41 11.69
N GLY A 103 34.20 2.47 12.38
CA GLY A 103 33.98 3.38 13.50
C GLY A 103 33.54 4.79 13.13
N PHE A 104 33.40 5.10 11.83
CA PHE A 104 32.94 6.40 11.33
C PHE A 104 31.52 6.30 10.75
N TYR A 105 30.71 7.31 11.01
CA TYR A 105 29.41 7.45 10.35
C TYR A 105 29.63 7.91 8.92
N VAL A 106 29.13 7.12 7.96
CA VAL A 106 29.30 7.39 6.53
C VAL A 106 27.94 7.46 5.82
N GLY A 107 27.89 8.24 4.74
CA GLY A 107 26.79 8.19 3.80
C GLY A 107 26.84 6.89 3.00
N PHE A 108 25.69 6.41 2.55
CA PHE A 108 25.60 5.16 1.82
C PHE A 108 24.52 5.18 0.77
N TYR A 109 24.65 4.33 -0.24
CA TYR A 109 23.63 4.12 -1.24
C TYR A 109 23.17 2.67 -1.26
N GLY A 110 21.98 2.47 -1.76
CA GLY A 110 21.41 1.13 -1.87
C GLY A 110 20.22 1.09 -2.83
N LYS A 111 19.62 -0.09 -2.93
CA LYS A 111 18.45 -0.37 -3.76
C LYS A 111 17.36 -0.94 -2.90
N GLN A 112 16.15 -0.40 -3.02
CA GLN A 112 14.97 -0.90 -2.34
C GLN A 112 13.95 -1.40 -3.38
N PRO A 113 13.75 -2.73 -3.47
CA PRO A 113 12.62 -3.28 -4.23
C PRO A 113 11.32 -3.10 -3.45
N PHE A 114 10.26 -2.75 -4.17
CA PHE A 114 8.88 -2.73 -3.71
C PHE A 114 8.07 -3.67 -4.60
N SER A 115 7.45 -4.68 -4.00
CA SER A 115 6.55 -5.61 -4.70
C SER A 115 5.11 -5.27 -4.34
N PHE A 116 4.25 -5.25 -5.33
CA PHE A 116 2.82 -4.96 -5.22
C PHE A 116 2.07 -6.09 -5.92
N ASP A 117 1.35 -6.86 -5.14
CA ASP A 117 0.56 -7.98 -5.65
C ASP A 117 -0.91 -7.57 -5.69
N VAL A 118 -1.58 -7.82 -6.83
CA VAL A 118 -3.02 -7.65 -6.92
C VAL A 118 -3.71 -8.61 -5.95
N SER A 119 -4.83 -8.17 -5.39
CA SER A 119 -5.64 -9.05 -4.54
C SER A 119 -6.11 -10.27 -5.33
N ARG A 120 -5.98 -11.43 -4.71
CA ARG A 120 -6.53 -12.68 -5.22
C ARG A 120 -7.86 -13.05 -4.54
N LYS A 121 -8.37 -12.13 -3.71
CA LYS A 121 -9.66 -12.30 -3.01
C LYS A 121 -10.75 -11.62 -3.83
N PRO A 122 -11.88 -12.29 -4.08
CA PRO A 122 -13.05 -11.67 -4.68
C PRO A 122 -13.51 -10.45 -3.86
N GLN A 123 -13.91 -9.41 -4.56
CA GLN A 123 -14.49 -8.19 -3.97
C GLN A 123 -15.80 -7.87 -4.67
N PHE A 124 -16.82 -7.49 -3.91
CA PHE A 124 -18.09 -7.09 -4.50
C PHE A 124 -17.97 -5.72 -5.17
N GLU A 125 -18.37 -5.64 -6.46
CA GLU A 125 -18.67 -4.39 -7.14
C GLU A 125 -19.97 -3.81 -6.61
N PHE A 126 -20.95 -4.69 -6.39
CA PHE A 126 -22.22 -4.37 -5.78
C PHE A 126 -22.65 -5.48 -4.81
N PHE A 127 -22.87 -5.10 -3.57
CA PHE A 127 -23.48 -5.95 -2.56
C PHE A 127 -24.88 -5.44 -2.23
N PRO A 128 -25.95 -6.27 -2.35
CA PRO A 128 -27.31 -5.79 -2.14
C PRO A 128 -27.58 -5.41 -0.68
N GLU A 129 -28.20 -4.26 -0.49
CA GLU A 129 -28.86 -3.95 0.78
C GLU A 129 -30.13 -4.81 0.91
N ILE A 130 -30.07 -5.88 1.72
CA ILE A 130 -31.20 -6.79 1.92
C ILE A 130 -31.96 -6.34 3.15
N LYS A 131 -33.18 -5.81 2.93
CA LYS A 131 -34.05 -5.31 3.99
C LYS A 131 -34.92 -6.45 4.52
N VAL A 132 -34.75 -6.77 5.80
CA VAL A 132 -35.56 -7.79 6.49
C VAL A 132 -36.41 -7.13 7.59
N ASN A 133 -37.66 -7.59 7.76
CA ASN A 133 -38.54 -7.09 8.80
C ASN A 133 -38.29 -7.84 10.11
N LYS A 134 -38.69 -7.22 11.23
CA LYS A 134 -38.56 -7.83 12.56
C LYS A 134 -39.32 -9.16 12.66
N ASP A 135 -40.47 -9.26 12.01
CA ASP A 135 -41.30 -10.46 12.03
C ASP A 135 -40.66 -11.62 11.27
N ASP A 136 -39.93 -11.32 10.17
CA ASP A 136 -39.18 -12.32 9.39
C ASP A 136 -38.03 -12.91 10.22
N LEU A 137 -37.46 -12.13 11.13
CA LEU A 137 -36.39 -12.57 12.05
C LEU A 137 -36.88 -13.34 13.27
N LYS A 138 -38.21 -13.39 13.51
CA LYS A 138 -38.82 -13.95 14.74
C LYS A 138 -38.19 -13.38 16.01
N GLY A 139 -37.86 -12.06 15.98
CA GLY A 139 -37.34 -11.32 17.12
C GLY A 139 -35.87 -11.59 17.50
N GLN A 140 -35.13 -12.29 16.66
CA GLN A 140 -33.72 -12.64 16.92
C GLN A 140 -32.80 -12.15 15.80
N ILE A 141 -31.54 -11.87 16.11
CA ILE A 141 -30.49 -11.72 15.10
C ILE A 141 -30.25 -13.08 14.45
N ARG A 142 -30.17 -13.12 13.13
CA ARG A 142 -29.91 -14.34 12.38
C ARG A 142 -28.57 -14.25 11.63
N TYR A 143 -27.95 -15.42 11.48
CA TYR A 143 -26.69 -15.57 10.76
C TYR A 143 -26.88 -16.59 9.66
N MET A 144 -26.36 -16.28 8.48
CA MET A 144 -26.30 -17.23 7.38
C MET A 144 -25.00 -17.08 6.60
N SER A 145 -24.69 -18.07 5.77
CA SER A 145 -23.61 -17.97 4.79
C SER A 145 -24.10 -18.39 3.42
N ILE A 146 -23.69 -17.65 2.40
CA ILE A 146 -23.96 -17.94 1.01
C ILE A 146 -22.63 -18.26 0.33
N TYR A 147 -22.50 -19.47 -0.23
CA TYR A 147 -21.46 -19.77 -1.19
C TYR A 147 -21.90 -19.29 -2.57
N SER A 148 -21.02 -18.61 -3.29
CA SER A 148 -21.30 -18.09 -4.63
C SER A 148 -20.11 -18.33 -5.56
N GLU A 149 -20.44 -18.45 -6.87
CA GLU A 149 -19.50 -18.46 -7.98
C GLU A 149 -19.93 -17.37 -8.97
N ALA A 150 -18.98 -16.79 -9.67
CA ALA A 150 -19.24 -15.76 -10.68
C ALA A 150 -18.40 -16.00 -11.95
N ASP A 151 -18.90 -15.46 -13.05
CA ASP A 151 -18.21 -15.47 -14.35
C ASP A 151 -17.05 -14.43 -14.36
N ASP A 152 -16.34 -14.39 -15.49
CA ASP A 152 -15.19 -13.48 -15.71
C ASP A 152 -15.58 -11.98 -15.63
N ASN A 153 -16.87 -11.67 -15.73
CA ASN A 153 -17.42 -10.31 -15.60
C ASN A 153 -17.95 -10.01 -14.19
N GLY A 154 -17.82 -10.99 -13.28
CA GLY A 154 -18.29 -10.86 -11.89
C GLY A 154 -19.78 -11.13 -11.68
N ASN A 155 -20.51 -11.57 -12.70
CA ASN A 155 -21.93 -11.90 -12.56
C ASN A 155 -22.10 -13.24 -11.85
N ILE A 156 -23.02 -13.30 -10.87
CA ILE A 156 -23.29 -14.53 -10.12
C ILE A 156 -23.83 -15.61 -11.05
N THR A 157 -23.14 -16.75 -11.15
CA THR A 157 -23.54 -17.94 -11.92
C THR A 157 -24.12 -19.03 -11.03
N LEU A 158 -23.65 -19.11 -9.79
CA LEU A 158 -24.15 -20.01 -8.77
C LEU A 158 -24.22 -19.29 -7.43
N ALA A 159 -25.32 -19.48 -6.69
CA ALA A 159 -25.36 -19.15 -5.26
C ALA A 159 -26.18 -20.19 -4.53
N LYS A 160 -25.69 -20.65 -3.37
CA LYS A 160 -26.35 -21.62 -2.52
C LYS A 160 -26.11 -21.30 -1.04
N ILE A 161 -27.10 -21.64 -0.22
CA ILE A 161 -26.97 -21.50 1.22
C ILE A 161 -25.98 -22.55 1.74
N GLN A 162 -24.95 -22.10 2.40
CA GLN A 162 -23.98 -22.95 3.09
C GLN A 162 -24.35 -23.09 4.58
N LYS A 163 -24.85 -22.00 5.20
CA LYS A 163 -25.37 -22.01 6.56
C LYS A 163 -26.73 -21.29 6.57
N SER A 164 -27.76 -22.00 7.00
CA SER A 164 -29.13 -21.51 7.09
C SER A 164 -29.35 -20.64 8.33
N THR A 165 -30.26 -19.68 8.25
CA THR A 165 -30.78 -18.93 9.42
C THR A 165 -31.66 -19.80 10.33
N GLY A 166 -32.11 -20.97 9.85
CA GLY A 166 -33.14 -21.81 10.48
C GLY A 166 -34.56 -21.45 10.10
N LEU A 167 -34.75 -20.46 9.18
CA LEU A 167 -36.06 -20.03 8.70
C LEU A 167 -36.05 -20.09 7.17
N GLN A 168 -36.69 -21.10 6.58
CA GLN A 168 -36.62 -21.40 5.15
C GLN A 168 -37.13 -20.23 4.28
N GLU A 169 -38.20 -19.55 4.66
CA GLU A 169 -38.72 -18.40 3.91
C GLU A 169 -37.73 -17.23 3.86
N LEU A 170 -37.09 -16.93 5.01
CA LEU A 170 -36.05 -15.92 5.11
C LEU A 170 -34.82 -16.30 4.30
N ASP A 171 -34.39 -17.55 4.38
CA ASP A 171 -33.26 -18.07 3.61
C ASP A 171 -33.48 -17.91 2.11
N ASN A 172 -34.67 -18.29 1.61
CA ASN A 172 -35.02 -18.18 0.20
C ASN A 172 -35.05 -16.70 -0.25
N PHE A 173 -35.68 -15.84 0.56
CA PHE A 173 -35.74 -14.41 0.28
C PHE A 173 -34.33 -13.79 0.14
N VAL A 174 -33.49 -14.02 1.14
CA VAL A 174 -32.12 -13.47 1.14
C VAL A 174 -31.29 -14.02 -0.01
N LEU A 175 -31.40 -15.33 -0.30
CA LEU A 175 -30.69 -15.94 -1.42
C LEU A 175 -31.14 -15.38 -2.78
N ASP A 176 -32.43 -15.15 -2.96
CA ASP A 176 -32.98 -14.59 -4.19
C ASP A 176 -32.54 -13.12 -4.40
N GLU A 177 -32.57 -12.31 -3.34
CA GLU A 177 -32.07 -10.93 -3.40
C GLU A 177 -30.56 -10.89 -3.71
N PHE A 178 -29.78 -11.78 -3.10
CA PHE A 178 -28.36 -11.92 -3.39
C PHE A 178 -28.12 -12.30 -4.85
N ARG A 179 -28.77 -13.34 -5.37
CA ARG A 179 -28.63 -13.79 -6.75
C ARG A 179 -28.99 -12.73 -7.78
N LYS A 180 -30.02 -11.94 -7.51
CA LYS A 180 -30.51 -10.91 -8.44
C LYS A 180 -29.60 -9.68 -8.50
N LYS A 181 -28.93 -9.34 -7.42
CA LYS A 181 -28.32 -8.02 -7.26
C LYS A 181 -26.81 -8.05 -6.98
N ALA A 182 -26.29 -9.10 -6.33
CA ALA A 182 -24.88 -9.16 -6.03
C ALA A 182 -24.05 -9.29 -7.30
N LYS A 183 -22.92 -8.56 -7.33
CA LYS A 183 -21.97 -8.62 -8.43
C LYS A 183 -20.57 -8.43 -7.88
N PHE A 184 -19.62 -9.22 -8.32
CA PHE A 184 -18.21 -9.05 -8.03
C PHE A 184 -17.52 -8.14 -9.04
N PHE A 185 -16.44 -7.48 -8.65
CA PHE A 185 -15.48 -7.00 -9.62
C PHE A 185 -14.85 -8.18 -10.37
N PRO A 186 -14.56 -8.05 -11.68
CA PRO A 186 -13.78 -9.04 -12.40
C PRO A 186 -12.45 -9.29 -11.68
N LEU A 187 -12.14 -10.55 -11.41
CA LEU A 187 -10.87 -10.93 -10.79
C LEU A 187 -9.83 -11.16 -11.89
N ILE A 188 -9.02 -10.13 -12.15
CA ILE A 188 -8.01 -10.17 -13.21
C ILE A 188 -6.62 -10.17 -12.54
N ILE A 189 -5.80 -11.17 -12.88
CA ILE A 189 -4.44 -11.29 -12.37
C ILE A 189 -3.49 -11.48 -13.55
N ASN A 190 -2.51 -10.59 -13.71
CA ASN A 190 -1.57 -10.56 -14.81
C ASN A 190 -2.27 -10.58 -16.20
N GLY A 191 -3.37 -9.82 -16.31
CA GLY A 191 -4.17 -9.68 -17.52
C GLY A 191 -5.04 -10.89 -17.87
N LYS A 192 -5.14 -11.89 -16.99
CA LYS A 192 -6.00 -13.07 -17.19
C LYS A 192 -7.14 -13.07 -16.20
N PRO A 193 -8.38 -13.37 -16.64
CA PRO A 193 -9.50 -13.56 -15.75
C PRO A 193 -9.29 -14.83 -14.91
N TYR A 194 -9.73 -14.77 -13.66
CA TYR A 194 -9.73 -15.88 -12.73
C TYR A 194 -11.16 -16.17 -12.28
N PRO A 195 -11.52 -17.45 -12.12
CA PRO A 195 -12.82 -17.83 -11.62
C PRO A 195 -13.00 -17.28 -10.19
N ILE A 196 -14.19 -16.76 -9.94
CA ILE A 196 -14.57 -16.20 -8.65
C ILE A 196 -15.36 -17.25 -7.90
N SER A 197 -14.93 -17.56 -6.68
CA SER A 197 -15.72 -18.30 -5.70
C SER A 197 -15.52 -17.69 -4.31
N ASP A 198 -16.60 -17.50 -3.58
CA ASP A 198 -16.57 -16.87 -2.26
C ASP A 198 -17.65 -17.44 -1.33
N THR A 199 -17.40 -17.34 -0.02
CA THR A 199 -18.39 -17.61 1.01
C THR A 199 -18.64 -16.35 1.81
N THR A 200 -19.78 -15.73 1.56
CA THR A 200 -20.20 -14.50 2.21
C THR A 200 -20.97 -14.81 3.48
N ASN A 201 -20.51 -14.29 4.62
CA ASN A 201 -21.21 -14.36 5.89
C ASN A 201 -22.11 -13.15 6.07
N LEU A 202 -23.36 -13.40 6.47
CA LEU A 202 -24.38 -12.38 6.66
C LEU A 202 -24.88 -12.37 8.10
N THR A 203 -25.01 -11.18 8.66
CA THR A 203 -25.72 -10.91 9.90
C THR A 203 -26.99 -10.15 9.60
N LEU A 204 -28.13 -10.78 9.80
CA LEU A 204 -29.45 -10.19 9.53
C LEU A 204 -30.00 -9.57 10.82
N THR A 205 -30.20 -8.25 10.77
CA THR A 205 -30.80 -7.47 11.86
C THR A 205 -32.02 -6.72 11.35
N LYS A 206 -32.82 -6.16 12.24
CA LYS A 206 -34.11 -5.50 11.90
C LYS A 206 -34.03 -4.29 10.98
N LEU A 207 -32.82 -3.84 10.59
CA LEU A 207 -32.66 -2.64 9.76
C LEU A 207 -31.76 -2.87 8.57
N PHE A 208 -30.70 -3.69 8.69
CA PHE A 208 -29.71 -3.87 7.61
C PHE A 208 -29.06 -5.25 7.68
N THR A 209 -28.63 -5.71 6.51
CA THR A 209 -27.73 -6.85 6.39
C THR A 209 -26.30 -6.34 6.42
N HIS A 210 -25.52 -6.84 7.37
CA HIS A 210 -24.08 -6.61 7.40
C HIS A 210 -23.36 -7.84 6.83
N HIS A 211 -22.35 -7.62 5.98
CA HIS A 211 -21.42 -8.65 5.51
C HIS A 211 -20.01 -8.38 6.04
N TYR A 212 -19.25 -9.44 6.28
CA TYR A 212 -17.87 -9.39 6.75
C TYR A 212 -17.10 -10.67 6.36
#